data_be28fc64a34bad92660f26dce845ba73
#
_entry.id   be28fc64a34bad92660f26dce845ba73
#
_cell.length_a   1.000
_cell.length_b   1.000
_cell.length_c   1.000
_cell.angle_alpha   90.00
_cell.angle_beta   90.00
_cell.angle_gamma   90.00
#
_symmetry.space_group_name_H-M   'P 1'
#
loop_
_entity.id
_entity.type
_entity.pdbx_description
1 polymer ?
#
loop_
_entity_poly.entity_id
_entity_poly.type
_entity_poly.pdbx_seq_one_letter_code
_entity_poly.pdbx_strand_id
1 'polypeptide(L)'
;IIRGGKERSDSSLIALKYLKKYKPNNILIHDAARPDFTIKLLRELLGHLKRNIAVIPYINSKDTIKYRVKNELYNLNRENTYLTQTPQAFKFKKLYELAINEKSKITDEATLFVNKNRKIKFIKGENTNNKITFKSDIKLAKTFFGIGFDIHRLVRNEKLYLGGAKIPFHSGLKGHSDGDV
;
A
#
# COMPACT_ATOMS: atom_id res chain seq x y z
N ILE A 1 -3.25 -16.02 1.50
CA ILE A 1 -3.72 -15.32 0.27
C ILE A 1 -5.17 -15.71 0.02
N ILE A 2 -6.02 -14.75 -0.34
CA ILE A 2 -7.44 -14.95 -0.66
C ILE A 2 -7.66 -14.52 -2.11
N ARG A 3 -8.45 -15.30 -2.86
CA ARG A 3 -8.82 -14.92 -4.22
C ARG A 3 -9.74 -13.69 -4.18
N GLY A 4 -9.43 -12.66 -4.97
CA GLY A 4 -10.25 -11.47 -5.13
C GLY A 4 -11.50 -11.71 -5.97
N GLY A 5 -12.38 -10.70 -6.00
CA GLY A 5 -13.57 -10.65 -6.85
C GLY A 5 -13.29 -10.04 -8.23
N LYS A 6 -14.34 -9.79 -8.97
CA LYS A 6 -14.26 -9.16 -10.31
C LYS A 6 -13.89 -7.68 -10.23
N GLU A 7 -14.40 -7.00 -9.22
CA GLU A 7 -14.18 -5.59 -8.98
C GLU A 7 -13.33 -5.39 -7.72
N ARG A 8 -12.76 -4.17 -7.56
CA ARG A 8 -12.02 -3.79 -6.34
C ARG A 8 -12.87 -3.92 -5.08
N SER A 9 -14.10 -3.42 -5.14
CA SER A 9 -15.06 -3.50 -4.03
C SER A 9 -15.40 -4.94 -3.63
N ASP A 10 -15.53 -5.85 -4.59
CA ASP A 10 -15.78 -7.27 -4.32
C ASP A 10 -14.61 -7.88 -3.56
N SER A 11 -13.38 -7.58 -3.99
CA SER A 11 -12.15 -8.07 -3.34
C SER A 11 -12.06 -7.58 -1.90
N SER A 12 -12.37 -6.31 -1.65
CA SER A 12 -12.42 -5.74 -0.30
C SER A 12 -13.49 -6.41 0.56
N LEU A 13 -14.69 -6.64 0.02
CA LEU A 13 -15.77 -7.30 0.75
C LEU A 13 -15.44 -8.75 1.09
N ILE A 14 -14.84 -9.51 0.16
CA ILE A 14 -14.36 -10.88 0.39
C ILE A 14 -13.35 -10.90 1.53
N ALA A 15 -12.38 -9.98 1.50
CA ALA A 15 -11.38 -9.85 2.56
C ALA A 15 -12.00 -9.50 3.92
N LEU A 16 -12.96 -8.58 3.96
CA LEU A 16 -13.68 -8.21 5.17
C LEU A 16 -14.46 -9.38 5.75
N LYS A 17 -15.17 -10.15 4.91
CA LYS A 17 -15.90 -11.36 5.33
C LYS A 17 -14.95 -12.40 5.92
N TYR A 18 -13.80 -12.63 5.29
CA TYR A 18 -12.78 -13.55 5.79
C TYR A 18 -12.19 -13.10 7.14
N LEU A 19 -11.89 -11.80 7.29
CA LEU A 19 -11.29 -11.25 8.49
C LEU A 19 -12.25 -11.20 9.69
N LYS A 20 -13.54 -11.25 9.46
CA LYS A 20 -14.57 -11.19 10.52
C LYS A 20 -14.32 -12.22 11.63
N LYS A 21 -13.85 -13.42 11.28
CA LYS A 21 -13.57 -14.51 12.24
C LYS A 21 -12.48 -14.14 13.25
N TYR A 22 -11.55 -13.25 12.89
CA TYR A 22 -10.46 -12.78 13.77
C TYR A 22 -10.85 -11.60 14.65
N LYS A 23 -12.07 -11.06 14.48
CA LYS A 23 -12.61 -9.92 15.25
C LYS A 23 -11.63 -8.73 15.38
N PRO A 24 -11.00 -8.25 14.29
CA PRO A 24 -10.07 -7.14 14.39
C PRO A 24 -10.80 -5.87 14.82
N ASN A 25 -10.16 -5.04 15.65
CA ASN A 25 -10.70 -3.75 16.05
C ASN A 25 -10.59 -2.72 14.91
N ASN A 26 -9.45 -2.71 14.24
CA ASN A 26 -9.11 -1.76 13.18
C ASN A 26 -8.70 -2.52 11.92
N ILE A 27 -8.88 -1.86 10.78
CA ILE A 27 -8.41 -2.36 9.49
C ILE A 27 -7.83 -1.21 8.68
N LEU A 28 -6.76 -1.51 7.95
CA LEU A 28 -6.22 -0.63 6.92
C LEU A 28 -6.43 -1.29 5.57
N ILE A 29 -6.95 -0.52 4.62
CA ILE A 29 -7.10 -0.96 3.23
C ILE A 29 -6.13 -0.18 2.39
N HIS A 30 -5.33 -0.90 1.60
CA HIS A 30 -4.24 -0.33 0.84
C HIS A 30 -4.19 -0.86 -0.58
N ASP A 31 -3.94 0.04 -1.53
CA ASP A 31 -3.69 -0.31 -2.92
C ASP A 31 -2.25 -0.83 -3.06
N ALA A 32 -2.06 -2.07 -3.51
CA ALA A 32 -0.73 -2.63 -3.79
C ALA A 32 0.09 -1.79 -4.80
N ALA A 33 -0.59 -0.98 -5.60
CA ALA A 33 0.02 -0.05 -6.53
C ALA A 33 0.61 1.23 -5.88
N ARG A 34 0.65 1.34 -4.54
CA ARG A 34 1.28 2.45 -3.81
C ARG A 34 2.38 1.93 -2.88
N PRO A 35 3.58 1.66 -3.40
CA PRO A 35 4.66 1.05 -2.60
C PRO A 35 5.29 2.00 -1.58
N ASP A 36 5.18 3.33 -1.79
CA ASP A 36 6.04 4.33 -1.13
C ASP A 36 5.37 5.06 0.04
N PHE A 37 4.41 4.43 0.74
CA PHE A 37 3.87 4.99 1.97
C PHE A 37 4.83 4.81 3.16
N THR A 38 4.86 5.77 4.08
CA THR A 38 5.78 5.72 5.21
C THR A 38 5.17 5.10 6.48
N ILE A 39 6.03 4.61 7.37
CA ILE A 39 5.62 4.19 8.72
C ILE A 39 5.02 5.37 9.52
N LYS A 40 5.48 6.60 9.24
CA LYS A 40 4.92 7.82 9.85
C LYS A 40 3.44 7.95 9.52
N LEU A 41 3.06 7.82 8.25
CA LEU A 41 1.67 7.87 7.80
C LEU A 41 0.81 6.80 8.52
N LEU A 42 1.32 5.57 8.65
CA LEU A 42 0.61 4.51 9.37
C LEU A 42 0.37 4.86 10.85
N ARG A 43 1.37 5.41 11.53
CA ARG A 43 1.25 5.85 12.93
C ARG A 43 0.22 6.95 13.08
N GLU A 44 0.20 7.93 12.18
CA GLU A 44 -0.78 9.02 12.18
C GLU A 44 -2.21 8.50 11.95
N LEU A 45 -2.41 7.61 10.96
CA LEU A 45 -3.69 6.97 10.69
C LEU A 45 -4.22 6.24 11.93
N LEU A 46 -3.40 5.38 12.55
CA LEU A 46 -3.79 4.62 13.74
C LEU A 46 -3.99 5.53 14.96
N GLY A 47 -3.20 6.57 15.11
CA GLY A 47 -3.34 7.57 16.16
C GLY A 47 -4.69 8.28 16.10
N HIS A 48 -5.07 8.78 14.94
CA HIS A 48 -6.37 9.42 14.71
C HIS A 48 -7.54 8.45 14.79
N LEU A 49 -7.35 7.18 14.41
CA LEU A 49 -8.39 6.16 14.45
C LEU A 49 -8.82 5.82 15.90
N LYS A 50 -8.03 6.16 16.91
CA LYS A 50 -8.44 6.01 18.34
C LYS A 50 -9.73 6.79 18.64
N ARG A 51 -9.92 7.96 18.01
CA ARG A 51 -11.03 8.89 18.28
C ARG A 51 -12.00 9.01 17.09
N ASN A 52 -11.76 8.34 15.97
CA ASN A 52 -12.56 8.43 14.75
C ASN A 52 -12.92 7.04 14.25
N ILE A 53 -13.98 6.95 13.44
CA ILE A 53 -14.42 5.68 12.83
C ILE A 53 -13.75 5.40 11.51
N ALA A 54 -13.34 6.46 10.80
CA ALA A 54 -12.60 6.40 9.55
C ALA A 54 -11.57 7.53 9.49
N VAL A 55 -10.39 7.25 8.97
CA VAL A 55 -9.30 8.21 8.77
C VAL A 55 -8.72 8.00 7.38
N ILE A 56 -8.75 9.07 6.57
CA ILE A 56 -8.40 9.02 5.16
C ILE A 56 -7.28 10.03 4.89
N PRO A 57 -6.14 9.61 4.32
CA PRO A 57 -5.11 10.53 3.91
C PRO A 57 -5.46 11.14 2.55
N TYR A 58 -5.11 12.42 2.37
CA TYR A 58 -5.34 13.14 1.13
C TYR A 58 -4.20 14.09 0.80
N ILE A 59 -4.09 14.42 -0.47
CA ILE A 59 -3.31 15.55 -0.97
C ILE A 59 -4.23 16.49 -1.75
N ASN A 60 -3.88 17.76 -1.81
CA ASN A 60 -4.57 18.70 -2.67
C ASN A 60 -4.05 18.58 -4.12
N SER A 61 -4.90 18.86 -5.08
CA SER A 61 -4.45 18.99 -6.46
C SER A 61 -3.56 20.23 -6.62
N LYS A 62 -2.46 20.07 -7.36
CA LYS A 62 -1.62 21.20 -7.79
C LYS A 62 -2.23 21.90 -9.00
N ASP A 63 -2.94 21.13 -9.83
CA ASP A 63 -3.52 21.58 -11.07
C ASP A 63 -4.97 22.04 -10.89
N THR A 64 -5.47 22.83 -11.86
CA THR A 64 -6.88 23.20 -11.95
C THR A 64 -7.70 21.97 -12.34
N ILE A 65 -8.72 21.64 -11.54
CA ILE A 65 -9.58 20.49 -11.80
C ILE A 65 -10.82 20.96 -12.56
N LYS A 66 -11.06 20.33 -13.71
CA LYS A 66 -12.29 20.48 -14.49
C LYS A 66 -13.18 19.27 -14.26
N TYR A 67 -14.43 19.52 -14.00
CA TYR A 67 -15.46 18.50 -13.82
C TYR A 67 -16.45 18.58 -14.98
N ARG A 68 -16.67 17.43 -15.67
CA ARG A 68 -17.57 17.38 -16.83
C ARG A 68 -18.91 16.75 -16.42
N VAL A 69 -19.98 17.44 -16.72
CA VAL A 69 -21.35 16.90 -16.65
C VAL A 69 -21.94 17.00 -18.06
N LYS A 70 -22.28 15.85 -18.65
CA LYS A 70 -22.68 15.77 -20.08
C LYS A 70 -21.64 16.46 -20.97
N ASN A 71 -22.00 17.55 -21.65
CA ASN A 71 -21.12 18.33 -22.53
C ASN A 71 -20.58 19.62 -21.92
N GLU A 72 -20.88 19.93 -20.68
CA GLU A 72 -20.46 21.13 -20.00
C GLU A 72 -19.29 20.87 -19.06
N LEU A 73 -18.38 21.84 -18.94
CA LEU A 73 -17.22 21.82 -18.06
C LEU A 73 -17.39 22.83 -16.94
N TYR A 74 -17.18 22.38 -15.72
CA TYR A 74 -17.23 23.19 -14.51
C TYR A 74 -15.87 23.21 -13.84
N ASN A 75 -15.56 24.30 -13.16
CA ASN A 75 -14.38 24.38 -12.30
C ASN A 75 -14.68 23.81 -10.93
N LEU A 76 -13.83 22.91 -10.43
CA LEU A 76 -13.82 22.56 -9.03
C LEU A 76 -12.82 23.44 -8.27
N ASN A 77 -13.23 23.92 -7.10
CA ASN A 77 -12.31 24.60 -6.21
C ASN A 77 -11.29 23.59 -5.67
N ARG A 78 -10.03 23.72 -6.11
CA ARG A 78 -8.94 22.79 -5.72
C ARG A 78 -8.65 22.80 -4.23
N GLU A 79 -8.94 23.89 -3.51
CA GLU A 79 -8.73 23.99 -2.06
C GLU A 79 -9.70 23.08 -1.30
N ASN A 80 -10.89 22.87 -1.85
CA ASN A 80 -11.94 22.02 -1.29
C ASN A 80 -11.96 20.62 -1.93
N THR A 81 -11.01 20.31 -2.82
CA THR A 81 -10.94 19.03 -3.51
C THR A 81 -9.82 18.18 -2.94
N TYR A 82 -10.17 17.00 -2.47
CA TYR A 82 -9.25 16.04 -1.85
C TYR A 82 -8.96 14.88 -2.79
N LEU A 83 -7.70 14.72 -3.16
CA LEU A 83 -7.20 13.53 -3.84
C LEU A 83 -6.85 12.50 -2.77
N THR A 84 -7.78 11.59 -2.51
CA THR A 84 -7.62 10.60 -1.44
C THR A 84 -6.56 9.55 -1.80
N GLN A 85 -5.77 9.19 -0.80
CA GLN A 85 -4.76 8.16 -0.93
C GLN A 85 -5.13 6.93 -0.08
N THR A 86 -4.37 5.86 -0.24
CA THR A 86 -4.34 4.71 0.65
C THR A 86 -2.93 4.60 1.27
N PRO A 87 -2.77 4.01 2.49
CA PRO A 87 -3.74 3.25 3.27
C PRO A 87 -4.87 4.11 3.85
N GLN A 88 -6.10 3.59 3.80
CA GLN A 88 -7.26 4.16 4.49
C GLN A 88 -7.53 3.34 5.76
N ALA A 89 -7.75 3.99 6.88
CA ALA A 89 -7.91 3.32 8.17
C ALA A 89 -9.36 3.41 8.68
N PHE A 90 -9.89 2.28 9.17
CA PHE A 90 -11.28 2.18 9.61
C PHE A 90 -11.42 1.37 10.89
N LYS A 91 -12.46 1.69 11.67
CA LYS A 91 -12.99 0.76 12.67
C LYS A 91 -13.64 -0.42 11.94
N PHE A 92 -13.11 -1.63 12.14
CA PHE A 92 -13.53 -2.82 11.38
C PHE A 92 -15.04 -3.03 11.39
N LYS A 93 -15.66 -3.03 12.59
CA LYS A 93 -17.09 -3.26 12.74
C LYS A 93 -17.92 -2.28 11.90
N LYS A 94 -17.52 -0.98 11.91
CA LYS A 94 -18.26 0.05 11.17
C LYS A 94 -18.09 -0.08 9.67
N LEU A 95 -16.90 -0.36 9.18
CA LEU A 95 -16.67 -0.62 7.77
C LEU A 95 -17.42 -1.87 7.31
N TYR A 96 -17.36 -2.96 8.08
CA TYR A 96 -18.05 -4.19 7.75
C TYR A 96 -19.56 -4.01 7.64
N GLU A 97 -20.21 -3.34 8.63
CA GLU A 97 -21.64 -3.02 8.63
C GLU A 97 -22.06 -2.23 7.37
N LEU A 98 -21.25 -1.27 6.93
CA LEU A 98 -21.54 -0.49 5.73
C LEU A 98 -21.34 -1.30 4.45
N ALA A 99 -20.22 -2.05 4.37
CA ALA A 99 -19.83 -2.78 3.16
C ALA A 99 -20.78 -3.93 2.82
N ILE A 100 -21.33 -4.66 3.80
CA ILE A 100 -22.26 -5.76 3.54
C ILE A 100 -23.63 -5.29 3.05
N ASN A 101 -24.01 -4.05 3.33
CA ASN A 101 -25.29 -3.46 2.95
C ASN A 101 -25.20 -2.60 1.67
N GLU A 102 -23.99 -2.42 1.12
CA GLU A 102 -23.79 -1.64 -0.10
C GLU A 102 -24.01 -2.52 -1.34
N LYS A 103 -24.83 -2.03 -2.26
CA LYS A 103 -25.13 -2.71 -3.53
C LYS A 103 -24.50 -2.00 -4.73
N SER A 104 -24.08 -0.75 -4.54
CA SER A 104 -23.46 0.02 -5.62
C SER A 104 -21.97 -0.24 -5.73
N LYS A 105 -21.41 -0.01 -6.92
CA LYS A 105 -19.95 0.00 -7.11
C LYS A 105 -19.37 1.23 -6.41
N ILE A 106 -18.39 1.00 -5.56
CA ILE A 106 -17.66 2.05 -4.87
C ILE A 106 -16.23 2.15 -5.39
N THR A 107 -15.71 3.35 -5.46
CA THR A 107 -14.34 3.62 -5.90
C THR A 107 -13.32 3.37 -4.80
N ASP A 108 -13.70 3.69 -3.56
CA ASP A 108 -12.92 3.41 -2.35
C ASP A 108 -13.87 3.21 -1.15
N GLU A 109 -13.33 2.72 -0.04
CA GLU A 109 -14.13 2.45 1.15
C GLU A 109 -14.57 3.73 1.88
N ALA A 110 -13.88 4.85 1.68
CA ALA A 110 -14.31 6.15 2.21
C ALA A 110 -15.69 6.55 1.67
N THR A 111 -16.01 6.19 0.41
CA THR A 111 -17.31 6.43 -0.23
C THR A 111 -18.48 5.88 0.60
N LEU A 112 -18.31 4.74 1.26
CA LEU A 112 -19.36 4.15 2.13
C LEU A 112 -19.74 5.06 3.29
N PHE A 113 -18.80 5.80 3.82
CA PHE A 113 -19.02 6.73 4.93
C PHE A 113 -19.59 8.06 4.45
N VAL A 114 -19.11 8.58 3.32
CA VAL A 114 -19.62 9.81 2.70
C VAL A 114 -21.09 9.64 2.32
N ASN A 115 -21.44 8.57 1.62
CA ASN A 115 -22.81 8.29 1.17
C ASN A 115 -23.80 8.11 2.33
N LYS A 116 -23.33 7.74 3.51
CA LYS A 116 -24.15 7.60 4.72
C LYS A 116 -24.02 8.80 5.67
N ASN A 117 -23.48 9.92 5.20
CA ASN A 117 -23.24 11.15 5.98
C ASN A 117 -22.50 10.86 7.31
N ARG A 118 -21.52 9.95 7.28
CA ARG A 118 -20.70 9.61 8.46
C ARG A 118 -19.45 10.47 8.49
N LYS A 119 -19.13 10.97 9.68
CA LYS A 119 -17.96 11.84 9.87
C LYS A 119 -16.65 11.09 9.62
N ILE A 120 -15.90 11.52 8.61
CA ILE A 120 -14.55 11.04 8.27
C ILE A 120 -13.53 12.06 8.81
N LYS A 121 -12.44 11.58 9.37
CA LYS A 121 -11.27 12.41 9.66
C LYS A 121 -10.33 12.35 8.46
N PHE A 122 -10.18 13.47 7.77
CA PHE A 122 -9.14 13.64 6.75
C PHE A 122 -7.84 14.09 7.42
N ILE A 123 -6.71 13.52 6.98
CA ILE A 123 -5.36 13.90 7.40
C ILE A 123 -4.50 14.18 6.18
N LYS A 124 -3.42 14.94 6.35
CA LYS A 124 -2.47 15.19 5.27
C LYS A 124 -1.81 13.87 4.86
N GLY A 125 -1.85 13.55 3.58
CA GLY A 125 -1.13 12.42 2.99
C GLY A 125 0.28 12.80 2.57
N GLU A 126 0.90 11.95 1.76
CA GLU A 126 2.30 12.09 1.35
C GLU A 126 2.40 12.23 -0.18
N ASN A 127 3.14 13.23 -0.65
CA ASN A 127 3.36 13.43 -2.09
C ASN A 127 4.16 12.28 -2.73
N THR A 128 4.96 11.57 -1.94
CA THR A 128 5.72 10.40 -2.38
C THR A 128 4.85 9.15 -2.52
N ASN A 129 3.71 9.09 -1.84
CA ASN A 129 2.79 7.95 -1.87
C ASN A 129 1.96 7.95 -3.17
N ASN A 130 2.66 7.90 -4.30
CA ASN A 130 2.07 7.90 -5.62
C ASN A 130 1.46 6.53 -5.96
N LYS A 131 0.41 6.56 -6.78
CA LYS A 131 -0.18 5.35 -7.33
C LYS A 131 0.46 5.02 -8.67
N ILE A 132 1.07 3.87 -8.79
CA ILE A 132 1.56 3.33 -10.07
C ILE A 132 0.34 2.90 -10.88
N THR A 133 0.00 3.69 -11.88
CA THR A 133 -1.18 3.46 -12.73
C THR A 133 -0.76 3.20 -14.18
N PHE A 134 0.27 3.88 -14.64
CA PHE A 134 0.80 3.78 -15.99
C PHE A 134 2.21 3.21 -15.98
N LYS A 135 2.63 2.63 -17.10
CA LYS A 135 3.99 2.09 -17.26
C LYS A 135 5.09 3.14 -17.02
N SER A 136 4.81 4.42 -17.30
CA SER A 136 5.70 5.54 -17.02
C SER A 136 5.97 5.74 -15.51
N ASP A 137 5.03 5.37 -14.66
CA ASP A 137 5.14 5.59 -13.21
C ASP A 137 6.18 4.65 -12.58
N ILE A 138 6.47 3.51 -13.23
CA ILE A 138 7.49 2.53 -12.77
C ILE A 138 8.89 3.14 -12.75
N LYS A 139 9.17 4.17 -13.55
CA LYS A 139 10.47 4.87 -13.58
C LYS A 139 10.81 5.61 -12.29
N LEU A 140 9.83 5.81 -11.40
CA LEU A 140 10.02 6.43 -10.08
C LEU A 140 10.65 5.49 -9.05
N ALA A 141 10.56 4.19 -9.25
CA ALA A 141 11.25 3.20 -8.42
C ALA A 141 12.73 3.10 -8.82
N LYS A 142 13.56 4.01 -8.28
CA LYS A 142 15.00 4.10 -8.63
C LYS A 142 15.88 3.10 -7.87
N THR A 143 15.34 2.35 -6.93
CA THR A 143 16.13 1.47 -6.09
C THR A 143 15.52 0.06 -6.07
N PHE A 144 16.31 -0.90 -6.50
CA PHE A 144 15.95 -2.30 -6.41
C PHE A 144 16.77 -2.93 -5.28
N PHE A 145 16.13 -3.72 -4.44
CA PHE A 145 16.77 -4.50 -3.40
C PHE A 145 16.64 -5.98 -3.75
N GLY A 146 17.72 -6.70 -3.65
CA GLY A 146 17.75 -8.15 -3.76
C GLY A 146 18.47 -8.75 -2.57
N ILE A 147 17.99 -9.89 -2.11
CA ILE A 147 18.69 -10.73 -1.14
C ILE A 147 19.03 -12.02 -1.85
N GLY A 148 20.31 -12.32 -1.93
CA GLY A 148 20.85 -13.61 -2.35
C GLY A 148 21.28 -14.41 -1.13
N PHE A 149 21.10 -15.70 -1.20
CA PHE A 149 21.56 -16.62 -0.18
C PHE A 149 22.16 -17.84 -0.85
N ASP A 150 23.37 -18.19 -0.41
CA ASP A 150 24.07 -19.36 -0.90
C ASP A 150 24.85 -20.05 0.22
N ILE A 151 25.07 -21.36 0.10
CA ILE A 151 25.77 -22.17 1.09
C ILE A 151 26.81 -23.04 0.41
N HIS A 152 28.06 -22.81 0.76
CA HIS A 152 29.18 -23.62 0.28
C HIS A 152 29.86 -24.33 1.44
N ARG A 153 30.30 -25.56 1.19
CA ARG A 153 31.10 -26.33 2.16
C ARG A 153 32.52 -25.81 2.18
N LEU A 154 33.05 -25.54 3.39
CA LEU A 154 34.47 -25.26 3.58
C LEU A 154 35.29 -26.55 3.48
N VAL A 155 36.34 -26.56 2.67
CA VAL A 155 37.27 -27.68 2.50
C VAL A 155 38.70 -27.18 2.67
N ARG A 156 39.57 -28.06 3.24
CA ARG A 156 41.00 -27.75 3.43
C ARG A 156 41.72 -27.71 2.08
N ASN A 157 42.77 -26.95 2.01
CA ASN A 157 43.66 -26.78 0.84
C ASN A 157 43.06 -25.99 -0.31
N GLU A 158 41.86 -25.45 -0.15
CA GLU A 158 41.28 -24.46 -1.07
C GLU A 158 41.53 -23.04 -0.55
N LYS A 159 41.59 -22.08 -1.49
CA LYS A 159 41.68 -20.67 -1.14
C LYS A 159 40.33 -20.09 -0.88
N LEU A 160 40.19 -19.24 0.15
CA LEU A 160 38.97 -18.53 0.43
C LEU A 160 38.93 -17.17 -0.28
N TYR A 161 37.95 -16.96 -1.13
CA TYR A 161 37.64 -15.67 -1.72
C TYR A 161 36.23 -15.27 -1.28
N LEU A 162 36.02 -13.99 -0.90
CA LEU A 162 34.70 -13.42 -0.60
C LEU A 162 34.62 -12.04 -1.21
N GLY A 163 33.65 -11.82 -2.09
CA GLY A 163 33.49 -10.53 -2.79
C GLY A 163 34.70 -10.15 -3.63
N GLY A 164 35.41 -11.14 -4.23
CA GLY A 164 36.62 -10.94 -5.01
C GLY A 164 37.90 -10.71 -4.19
N ALA A 165 37.81 -10.66 -2.85
CA ALA A 165 38.95 -10.49 -1.96
C ALA A 165 39.44 -11.84 -1.40
N LYS A 166 40.77 -12.09 -1.50
CA LYS A 166 41.39 -13.29 -0.90
C LYS A 166 41.47 -13.14 0.60
N ILE A 167 40.84 -14.06 1.33
CA ILE A 167 40.91 -14.10 2.78
C ILE A 167 41.99 -15.11 3.23
N PRO A 168 42.94 -14.74 4.09
CA PRO A 168 43.94 -15.65 4.63
C PRO A 168 43.30 -16.60 5.65
N PHE A 169 42.83 -17.77 5.16
CA PHE A 169 42.21 -18.80 5.95
C PHE A 169 42.72 -20.19 5.49
N HIS A 170 42.64 -21.19 6.39
CA HIS A 170 43.19 -22.53 6.15
C HIS A 170 42.25 -23.41 5.28
N SER A 171 41.08 -22.92 4.95
CA SER A 171 40.09 -23.63 4.14
C SER A 171 39.42 -22.65 3.18
N GLY A 172 38.96 -23.11 2.02
CA GLY A 172 38.20 -22.34 1.04
C GLY A 172 36.88 -22.98 0.75
N LEU A 173 36.05 -22.27 -0.04
CA LEU A 173 34.71 -22.73 -0.45
C LEU A 173 34.87 -23.79 -1.55
N LYS A 174 34.11 -24.89 -1.41
CA LYS A 174 33.98 -25.89 -2.47
C LYS A 174 32.89 -25.46 -3.42
N GLY A 175 33.22 -24.97 -4.59
CA GLY A 175 32.30 -24.57 -5.65
C GLY A 175 32.94 -24.74 -7.04
N HIS A 176 32.11 -24.83 -8.07
CA HIS A 176 32.58 -24.98 -9.45
C HIS A 176 32.59 -23.67 -10.24
N SER A 177 31.66 -22.73 -9.96
CA SER A 177 31.54 -21.46 -10.70
C SER A 177 31.26 -20.24 -9.83
N ASP A 178 30.85 -20.46 -8.59
CA ASP A 178 30.34 -19.43 -7.67
C ASP A 178 30.95 -19.52 -6.25
N GLY A 179 31.94 -20.43 -6.08
CA GLY A 179 32.64 -20.61 -4.81
C GLY A 179 33.66 -19.52 -4.45
N ASP A 180 33.89 -18.56 -5.32
CA ASP A 180 34.85 -17.45 -5.18
C ASP A 180 34.20 -16.05 -5.30
N VAL A 181 32.89 -15.99 -5.11
CA VAL A 181 32.11 -14.73 -5.16
C VAL A 181 32.25 -13.88 -3.90
#